data_a213f5b6ac57f14a540ff10cdddb9f71
#
_entry.id   a213f5b6ac57f14a540ff10cdddb9f71
#
_cell.length_a   1.000
_cell.length_b   1.000
_cell.length_c   1.000
_cell.angle_alpha   90.00
_cell.angle_beta   90.00
_cell.angle_gamma   90.00
#
_symmetry.space_group_name_H-M   'P 1'
#
loop_
_entity.id
_entity.type
_entity.pdbx_description
1 polymer ?
#
loop_
_entity_poly.entity_id
_entity_poly.type
_entity_poly.pdbx_seq_one_letter_code
_entity_poly.pdbx_strand_id
1 'polypeptide(L)'
;YNPREMESKWQSLGHSKDTPVTGAFITMKAKENGWTPRQYDGDGMQTFGWDDEISYESTGNYKIVDKSWVEGKEIHEPDNNWNPVTQLKTYIKTLFANDDYVSYVVDSWQKEDGKFSVSGSGIYSKTAEQLLNELDKYSESKDIGWVVGDYNHDAGAWIRFNPLDGKGVKNDNVKEFKYALVESDNLSIEKQNAVMRELELPIAALVYSGSKSVHAIVKVD
;
A
#
# COMPACT_ATOMS: atom_id res chain seq x y z
N TYR A 1 -16.11 -35.32 2.49
CA TYR A 1 -14.93 -34.53 2.82
C TYR A 1 -13.71 -35.45 2.99
N ASN A 2 -12.70 -35.28 2.15
CA ASN A 2 -11.45 -36.04 2.24
C ASN A 2 -10.30 -35.07 2.61
N PRO A 3 -9.83 -35.07 3.88
CA PRO A 3 -8.80 -34.14 4.34
C PRO A 3 -7.48 -34.25 3.56
N ARG A 4 -7.09 -35.46 3.14
CA ARG A 4 -5.81 -35.67 2.40
C ARG A 4 -5.87 -35.11 0.98
N GLU A 5 -7.02 -35.20 0.34
CA GLU A 5 -7.22 -34.63 -1.00
C GLU A 5 -7.25 -33.08 -0.95
N MET A 6 -7.86 -32.53 0.09
CA MET A 6 -7.87 -31.09 0.34
C MET A 6 -6.47 -30.56 0.60
N GLU A 7 -5.69 -31.23 1.46
CA GLU A 7 -4.30 -30.86 1.74
C GLU A 7 -3.43 -30.88 0.48
N SER A 8 -3.54 -31.95 -0.32
CA SER A 8 -2.82 -32.08 -1.59
C SER A 8 -3.20 -30.97 -2.57
N LYS A 9 -4.47 -30.63 -2.69
CA LYS A 9 -4.94 -29.52 -3.53
C LYS A 9 -4.47 -28.19 -2.99
N TRP A 10 -4.50 -27.99 -1.68
CA TRP A 10 -4.03 -26.76 -1.04
C TRP A 10 -2.54 -26.53 -1.28
N GLN A 11 -1.73 -27.56 -1.17
CA GLN A 11 -0.29 -27.50 -1.47
C GLN A 11 0.00 -27.27 -2.95
N SER A 12 -0.91 -27.66 -3.85
CA SER A 12 -0.75 -27.39 -5.29
C SER A 12 -1.12 -25.94 -5.69
N LEU A 13 -1.85 -25.21 -4.84
CA LEU A 13 -2.23 -23.82 -5.06
C LEU A 13 -1.01 -22.93 -4.85
N GLY A 14 -0.33 -22.56 -5.90
CA GLY A 14 0.87 -21.70 -5.86
C GLY A 14 2.03 -22.24 -6.69
N HIS A 15 1.91 -23.45 -7.22
CA HIS A 15 2.93 -24.06 -8.08
C HIS A 15 2.59 -24.00 -9.59
N SER A 16 1.41 -23.49 -9.94
CA SER A 16 1.01 -23.27 -11.34
C SER A 16 1.58 -21.95 -11.84
N LYS A 17 2.45 -22.03 -12.84
CA LYS A 17 3.13 -20.87 -13.44
C LYS A 17 2.21 -19.94 -14.26
N ASP A 18 0.98 -20.33 -14.54
CA ASP A 18 0.20 -19.69 -15.60
C ASP A 18 -1.06 -18.92 -15.15
N THR A 19 -1.56 -19.12 -13.93
CA THR A 19 -2.70 -18.31 -13.44
C THR A 19 -2.76 -18.32 -11.91
N PRO A 20 -2.63 -17.18 -11.23
CA PRO A 20 -2.82 -17.14 -9.78
C PRO A 20 -4.27 -17.49 -9.44
N VAL A 21 -4.45 -18.41 -8.50
CA VAL A 21 -5.79 -18.74 -7.97
C VAL A 21 -6.23 -17.58 -7.09
N THR A 22 -7.14 -16.76 -7.61
CA THR A 22 -7.73 -15.63 -6.88
C THR A 22 -9.01 -16.06 -6.17
N GLY A 23 -9.42 -15.27 -5.15
CA GLY A 23 -10.72 -15.46 -4.50
C GLY A 23 -11.89 -15.47 -5.50
N ALA A 24 -11.79 -14.66 -6.57
CA ALA A 24 -12.76 -14.66 -7.67
C ALA A 24 -12.83 -16.00 -8.41
N PHE A 25 -11.70 -16.63 -8.67
CA PHE A 25 -11.65 -17.98 -9.30
C PHE A 25 -12.28 -19.03 -8.39
N ILE A 26 -11.99 -19.01 -7.10
CA ILE A 26 -12.59 -19.94 -6.13
C ILE A 26 -14.11 -19.77 -6.10
N THR A 27 -14.60 -18.53 -6.05
CA THR A 27 -16.03 -18.21 -6.05
C THR A 27 -16.70 -18.66 -7.34
N MET A 28 -16.07 -18.46 -8.49
CA MET A 28 -16.55 -18.91 -9.78
C MET A 28 -16.67 -20.44 -9.82
N LYS A 29 -15.61 -21.15 -9.41
CA LYS A 29 -15.60 -22.62 -9.35
C LYS A 29 -16.60 -23.20 -8.37
N ALA A 30 -16.80 -22.54 -7.24
CA ALA A 30 -17.81 -22.93 -6.28
C ALA A 30 -19.23 -22.81 -6.89
N LYS A 31 -19.51 -21.72 -7.60
CA LYS A 31 -20.80 -21.52 -8.30
C LYS A 31 -21.02 -22.55 -9.41
N GLU A 32 -20.00 -22.87 -10.22
CA GLU A 32 -20.06 -23.92 -11.23
C GLU A 32 -20.41 -25.30 -10.63
N ASN A 33 -20.04 -25.54 -9.39
CA ASN A 33 -20.35 -26.77 -8.64
C ASN A 33 -21.61 -26.66 -7.75
N GLY A 34 -22.49 -25.71 -8.07
CA GLY A 34 -23.79 -25.60 -7.40
C GLY A 34 -23.77 -24.86 -6.05
N TRP A 35 -22.62 -24.27 -5.66
CA TRP A 35 -22.60 -23.41 -4.48
C TRP A 35 -23.27 -22.07 -4.81
N THR A 36 -24.26 -21.71 -4.05
CA THR A 36 -24.82 -20.37 -4.05
C THR A 36 -24.39 -19.66 -2.77
N PRO A 37 -24.02 -18.38 -2.85
CA PRO A 37 -23.83 -17.57 -1.64
C PRO A 37 -25.08 -17.71 -0.79
N ARG A 38 -24.95 -17.95 0.50
CA ARG A 38 -26.11 -17.90 1.40
C ARG A 38 -26.72 -16.50 1.21
N GLN A 39 -27.91 -16.45 0.63
CA GLN A 39 -28.76 -15.31 0.83
C GLN A 39 -29.15 -15.37 2.30
N TYR A 40 -28.70 -14.41 3.06
CA TYR A 40 -29.27 -14.15 4.38
C TYR A 40 -30.64 -13.57 4.11
N ASP A 41 -31.66 -14.45 4.16
CA ASP A 41 -33.04 -14.03 4.13
C ASP A 41 -33.30 -13.26 5.42
N GLY A 42 -33.35 -11.96 5.28
CA GLY A 42 -33.96 -11.10 6.28
C GLY A 42 -33.03 -10.26 7.11
N ASP A 43 -31.96 -9.77 6.79
CA ASP A 43 -31.43 -8.48 7.26
C ASP A 43 -30.20 -8.11 6.41
N GLY A 44 -30.48 -7.55 5.27
CA GLY A 44 -29.77 -6.46 4.71
C GLY A 44 -28.27 -6.54 4.51
N MET A 45 -27.69 -7.65 4.01
CA MET A 45 -26.37 -7.61 3.44
C MET A 45 -26.48 -7.22 1.96
N GLN A 46 -26.58 -5.94 1.69
CA GLN A 46 -26.47 -5.42 0.34
C GLN A 46 -25.03 -5.58 -0.16
N THR A 47 -24.90 -6.02 -1.41
CA THR A 47 -23.62 -6.02 -2.12
C THR A 47 -23.20 -4.58 -2.34
N PHE A 48 -22.11 -4.18 -1.70
CA PHE A 48 -21.64 -2.81 -1.71
C PHE A 48 -20.95 -2.47 -3.03
N GLY A 49 -21.56 -1.56 -3.80
CA GLY A 49 -20.78 -0.61 -4.56
C GLY A 49 -20.38 0.53 -3.62
N TRP A 50 -19.17 1.02 -3.71
CA TRP A 50 -18.70 2.16 -2.91
C TRP A 50 -19.50 3.47 -3.11
N ASP A 51 -20.43 3.46 -4.07
CA ASP A 51 -21.33 4.57 -4.40
C ASP A 51 -22.76 4.38 -3.85
N ASP A 52 -23.08 3.24 -3.23
CA ASP A 52 -24.41 2.98 -2.70
C ASP A 52 -24.53 3.52 -1.26
N GLU A 53 -25.68 4.09 -0.94
CA GLU A 53 -26.01 4.46 0.45
C GLU A 53 -26.00 3.21 1.33
N ILE A 54 -25.09 3.19 2.28
CA ILE A 54 -24.91 2.09 3.20
C ILE A 54 -25.65 2.43 4.50
N SER A 55 -26.73 1.74 4.78
CA SER A 55 -27.32 1.74 6.10
C SER A 55 -27.04 0.41 6.79
N TYR A 56 -26.39 0.45 7.95
CA TYR A 56 -26.11 -0.74 8.72
C TYR A 56 -26.60 -0.66 10.15
N GLU A 57 -27.07 -1.78 10.64
CA GLU A 57 -26.96 -2.11 12.06
C GLU A 57 -25.79 -3.09 12.22
N SER A 58 -24.68 -2.61 12.75
CA SER A 58 -23.51 -3.45 13.02
C SER A 58 -23.71 -4.24 14.29
N THR A 59 -23.67 -5.55 14.18
CA THR A 59 -23.63 -6.48 15.34
C THR A 59 -22.21 -6.85 15.75
N GLY A 60 -21.19 -6.24 15.17
CA GLY A 60 -19.77 -6.52 15.40
C GLY A 60 -18.93 -5.29 15.69
N ASN A 61 -17.65 -5.49 15.95
CA ASN A 61 -16.66 -4.43 16.17
C ASN A 61 -16.19 -3.74 14.86
N TYR A 62 -17.02 -3.73 13.84
CA TYR A 62 -16.69 -3.08 12.58
C TYR A 62 -17.06 -1.61 12.62
N LYS A 63 -16.11 -0.75 12.26
CA LYS A 63 -16.37 0.65 12.04
C LYS A 63 -16.84 0.82 10.59
N ILE A 64 -18.03 1.37 10.42
CA ILE A 64 -18.64 1.58 9.12
C ILE A 64 -18.46 3.04 8.76
N VAL A 65 -17.97 3.29 7.53
CA VAL A 65 -17.83 4.64 7.01
C VAL A 65 -19.09 5.01 6.27
N ASP A 66 -19.88 5.88 6.86
CA ASP A 66 -21.04 6.50 6.25
C ASP A 66 -20.62 7.55 5.23
N LYS A 67 -21.40 7.72 4.16
CA LYS A 67 -21.16 8.73 3.13
C LYS A 67 -21.08 10.14 3.70
N SER A 68 -21.90 10.46 4.70
CA SER A 68 -21.91 11.76 5.38
C SER A 68 -20.60 12.05 6.14
N TRP A 69 -19.88 11.04 6.58
CA TRP A 69 -18.56 11.23 7.25
C TRP A 69 -17.49 11.68 6.27
N VAL A 70 -17.67 11.31 5.00
CA VAL A 70 -16.67 11.51 3.96
C VAL A 70 -16.86 12.86 3.27
N GLU A 71 -18.08 13.36 3.24
CA GLU A 71 -18.41 14.64 2.62
C GLU A 71 -17.83 15.82 3.42
N GLY A 72 -17.22 16.78 2.72
CA GLY A 72 -16.68 17.99 3.32
C GLY A 72 -15.33 17.85 4.05
N LYS A 73 -14.66 16.71 3.93
CA LYS A 73 -13.30 16.53 4.49
C LYS A 73 -12.27 17.05 3.50
N GLU A 74 -11.64 18.14 3.84
CA GLU A 74 -10.62 18.78 3.00
C GLU A 74 -9.23 18.23 3.26
N ILE A 75 -8.43 18.17 2.19
CA ILE A 75 -6.99 17.95 2.25
C ILE A 75 -6.31 19.31 2.15
N HIS A 76 -5.46 19.63 3.10
CA HIS A 76 -4.56 20.75 2.98
C HIS A 76 -3.30 20.31 2.25
N GLU A 77 -3.10 20.87 1.05
CA GLU A 77 -1.86 20.67 0.32
C GLU A 77 -0.70 21.32 1.08
N PRO A 78 0.51 20.74 1.00
CA PRO A 78 1.69 21.35 1.61
C PRO A 78 1.98 22.73 0.97
N ASP A 79 2.52 23.63 1.77
CA ASP A 79 2.93 24.97 1.35
C ASP A 79 3.87 24.96 0.14
N ASN A 80 3.93 26.07 -0.61
CA ASN A 80 4.84 26.28 -1.74
C ASN A 80 6.35 26.10 -1.39
N ASN A 81 6.68 25.98 -0.11
CA ASN A 81 8.03 25.70 0.40
C ASN A 81 8.33 24.19 0.53
N TRP A 82 7.52 23.33 -0.06
CA TRP A 82 7.75 21.91 -0.05
C TRP A 82 9.15 21.54 -0.55
N ASN A 83 9.86 20.74 0.26
CA ASN A 83 11.22 20.31 -0.04
C ASN A 83 11.28 18.77 -0.03
N PRO A 84 11.56 18.12 -1.17
CA PRO A 84 11.57 16.66 -1.27
C PRO A 84 12.62 16.01 -0.38
N VAL A 85 13.78 16.64 -0.17
CA VAL A 85 14.81 16.13 0.74
C VAL A 85 14.29 16.09 2.18
N THR A 86 13.64 17.15 2.63
CA THR A 86 13.04 17.22 3.98
C THR A 86 11.93 16.19 4.13
N GLN A 87 11.08 16.00 3.11
CA GLN A 87 10.00 15.02 3.13
C GLN A 87 10.57 13.60 3.22
N LEU A 88 11.56 13.27 2.40
CA LEU A 88 12.20 11.96 2.43
C LEU A 88 12.88 11.68 3.78
N LYS A 89 13.56 12.69 4.36
CA LYS A 89 14.13 12.56 5.72
C LYS A 89 13.06 12.29 6.76
N THR A 90 11.93 13.00 6.69
CA THR A 90 10.81 12.80 7.60
C THR A 90 10.24 11.38 7.46
N TYR A 91 10.05 10.92 6.23
CA TYR A 91 9.59 9.57 5.94
C TYR A 91 10.51 8.50 6.55
N ILE A 92 11.82 8.62 6.30
CA ILE A 92 12.81 7.65 6.81
C ILE A 92 12.83 7.66 8.34
N LYS A 93 12.88 8.83 8.98
CA LYS A 93 12.89 8.95 10.45
C LYS A 93 11.61 8.44 11.10
N THR A 94 10.49 8.47 10.39
CA THR A 94 9.20 8.01 10.91
C THR A 94 9.08 6.50 10.87
N LEU A 95 9.60 5.85 9.82
CA LEU A 95 9.32 4.44 9.56
C LEU A 95 10.48 3.50 9.94
N PHE A 96 11.71 4.00 10.05
CA PHE A 96 12.89 3.16 10.21
C PHE A 96 13.70 3.54 11.45
N ALA A 97 14.26 2.53 12.11
CA ALA A 97 15.35 2.72 13.06
C ALA A 97 16.66 2.99 12.31
N ASN A 98 17.65 3.57 12.99
CA ASN A 98 18.91 3.97 12.36
C ASN A 98 19.65 2.82 11.67
N ASP A 99 19.56 1.61 12.22
CA ASP A 99 20.20 0.39 11.72
C ASP A 99 19.34 -0.41 10.73
N ASP A 100 18.10 -0.01 10.49
CA ASP A 100 17.24 -0.66 9.52
C ASP A 100 17.73 -0.37 8.09
N TYR A 101 17.77 -1.42 7.25
CA TYR A 101 18.06 -1.25 5.83
C TYR A 101 16.83 -0.74 5.09
N VAL A 102 17.05 0.35 4.34
CA VAL A 102 16.03 1.01 3.52
C VAL A 102 16.22 0.59 2.06
N SER A 103 15.14 0.19 1.40
CA SER A 103 15.20 -0.12 -0.02
C SER A 103 14.41 0.87 -0.85
N TYR A 104 15.01 1.32 -1.94
CA TYR A 104 14.38 2.18 -2.92
C TYR A 104 14.82 1.84 -4.34
N VAL A 105 13.98 2.15 -5.31
CA VAL A 105 14.20 1.91 -6.73
C VAL A 105 13.95 3.20 -7.49
N VAL A 106 14.87 3.60 -8.36
CA VAL A 106 14.74 4.76 -9.24
C VAL A 106 14.58 4.36 -10.70
N ASP A 107 15.05 3.16 -11.07
CA ASP A 107 14.92 2.64 -12.41
C ASP A 107 13.46 2.27 -12.71
N SER A 108 12.99 2.75 -13.85
CA SER A 108 11.62 2.50 -14.28
C SER A 108 11.54 2.30 -15.80
N TRP A 109 10.45 1.68 -16.24
CA TRP A 109 10.08 1.58 -17.63
C TRP A 109 8.60 1.94 -17.80
N GLN A 110 8.27 2.52 -18.93
CA GLN A 110 6.89 2.90 -19.22
C GLN A 110 6.19 1.76 -19.96
N LYS A 111 5.01 1.40 -19.46
CA LYS A 111 4.11 0.41 -20.07
C LYS A 111 3.39 1.02 -21.27
N GLU A 112 2.78 0.18 -22.11
CA GLU A 112 1.97 0.60 -23.26
C GLU A 112 0.78 1.50 -22.86
N ASP A 113 0.24 1.33 -21.65
CA ASP A 113 -0.84 2.16 -21.11
C ASP A 113 -0.35 3.51 -20.55
N GLY A 114 0.93 3.82 -20.71
CA GLY A 114 1.57 5.05 -20.24
C GLY A 114 1.97 5.03 -18.77
N LYS A 115 1.63 4.00 -17.99
CA LYS A 115 2.01 3.88 -16.59
C LYS A 115 3.45 3.43 -16.44
N PHE A 116 4.10 3.88 -15.39
CA PHE A 116 5.45 3.45 -15.04
C PHE A 116 5.43 2.23 -14.12
N SER A 117 6.45 1.39 -14.28
CA SER A 117 6.73 0.25 -13.41
C SER A 117 8.19 0.24 -13.04
N VAL A 118 8.49 -0.24 -11.85
CA VAL A 118 9.87 -0.41 -11.37
C VAL A 118 10.65 -1.39 -12.23
N SER A 119 11.94 -1.15 -12.37
CA SER A 119 12.90 -2.03 -13.02
C SER A 119 14.00 -2.41 -12.04
N GLY A 120 14.35 -3.69 -12.01
CA GLY A 120 15.42 -4.19 -11.14
C GLY A 120 15.08 -4.24 -9.65
N SER A 121 16.10 -4.44 -8.84
CA SER A 121 15.99 -4.57 -7.38
C SER A 121 16.23 -3.26 -6.62
N GLY A 122 16.81 -2.28 -7.28
CA GLY A 122 17.20 -1.01 -6.67
C GLY A 122 18.32 -1.16 -5.63
N ILE A 123 18.37 -0.19 -4.74
CA ILE A 123 19.31 -0.15 -3.62
C ILE A 123 18.62 -0.72 -2.38
N TYR A 124 19.29 -1.58 -1.64
CA TYR A 124 18.80 -2.21 -0.41
C TYR A 124 19.91 -2.43 0.64
N SER A 125 21.10 -1.90 0.38
CA SER A 125 22.31 -2.10 1.21
C SER A 125 22.66 -0.89 2.08
N LYS A 126 21.84 0.17 2.06
CA LYS A 126 22.06 1.35 2.90
C LYS A 126 21.15 1.29 4.14
N THR A 127 21.72 1.62 5.31
CA THR A 127 20.91 1.81 6.51
C THR A 127 20.21 3.18 6.49
N ALA A 128 19.16 3.32 7.31
CA ALA A 128 18.46 4.59 7.47
C ALA A 128 19.41 5.71 7.89
N GLU A 129 20.34 5.44 8.82
CA GLU A 129 21.34 6.41 9.25
C GLU A 129 22.26 6.85 8.11
N GLN A 130 22.75 5.90 7.31
CA GLN A 130 23.60 6.22 6.15
C GLN A 130 22.85 7.10 5.14
N LEU A 131 21.59 6.76 4.84
CA LEU A 131 20.78 7.51 3.90
C LEU A 131 20.44 8.91 4.43
N LEU A 132 20.13 9.04 5.72
CA LEU A 132 19.91 10.34 6.37
C LEU A 132 21.15 11.21 6.34
N ASN A 133 22.34 10.66 6.61
CA ASN A 133 23.60 11.37 6.55
C ASN A 133 23.94 11.86 5.14
N GLU A 134 23.58 11.08 4.10
CA GLU A 134 23.72 11.51 2.71
C GLU A 134 22.74 12.65 2.39
N LEU A 135 21.48 12.52 2.79
CA LEU A 135 20.46 13.57 2.61
C LEU A 135 20.84 14.88 3.33
N ASP A 136 21.49 14.80 4.49
CA ASP A 136 21.95 15.99 5.23
C ASP A 136 22.99 16.78 4.47
N LYS A 137 23.86 16.13 3.70
CA LYS A 137 24.86 16.82 2.86
C LYS A 137 24.23 17.63 1.73
N TYR A 138 23.02 17.25 1.29
CA TYR A 138 22.29 17.89 0.19
C TYR A 138 21.01 18.58 0.67
N SER A 139 20.95 18.97 1.95
CA SER A 139 19.76 19.61 2.55
C SER A 139 19.37 20.92 1.88
N GLU A 140 20.35 21.65 1.35
CA GLU A 140 20.13 22.88 0.58
C GLU A 140 19.63 22.62 -0.86
N SER A 141 19.85 21.44 -1.38
CA SER A 141 19.30 21.03 -2.66
C SER A 141 17.84 20.60 -2.50
N LYS A 142 17.01 20.92 -3.46
CA LYS A 142 15.65 20.39 -3.55
C LYS A 142 15.57 19.10 -4.36
N ASP A 143 16.69 18.64 -4.89
CA ASP A 143 16.77 17.45 -5.73
C ASP A 143 17.32 16.27 -4.94
N ILE A 144 16.46 15.24 -4.75
CA ILE A 144 16.84 13.99 -4.10
C ILE A 144 17.75 13.13 -4.97
N GLY A 145 17.84 13.38 -6.27
CA GLY A 145 18.64 12.63 -7.21
C GLY A 145 20.13 12.56 -6.83
N TRP A 146 20.65 13.58 -6.13
CA TRP A 146 22.00 13.56 -5.59
C TRP A 146 22.28 12.42 -4.59
N VAL A 147 21.22 11.88 -3.99
CA VAL A 147 21.32 10.82 -2.97
C VAL A 147 20.80 9.49 -3.48
N VAL A 148 19.64 9.51 -4.15
CA VAL A 148 18.98 8.28 -4.61
C VAL A 148 19.42 7.86 -6.01
N GLY A 149 20.06 8.75 -6.78
CA GLY A 149 20.45 8.54 -8.16
C GLY A 149 19.47 9.19 -9.15
N ASP A 150 19.86 9.22 -10.41
CA ASP A 150 19.04 9.76 -11.49
C ASP A 150 17.73 8.96 -11.59
N TYR A 151 16.62 9.68 -11.59
CA TYR A 151 15.29 9.09 -11.72
C TYR A 151 14.47 9.82 -12.77
N ASN A 152 13.52 9.12 -13.37
CA ASN A 152 12.57 9.74 -14.28
C ASN A 152 11.60 10.61 -13.46
N HIS A 153 11.56 11.91 -13.71
CA HIS A 153 10.72 12.86 -12.98
C HIS A 153 9.22 12.59 -13.13
N ASP A 154 8.78 11.98 -14.23
CA ASP A 154 7.39 11.61 -14.45
C ASP A 154 7.01 10.32 -13.72
N ALA A 155 8.01 9.49 -13.41
CA ALA A 155 7.81 8.21 -12.72
C ALA A 155 8.02 8.32 -11.20
N GLY A 156 8.96 9.16 -10.77
CA GLY A 156 9.40 9.27 -9.39
C GLY A 156 10.31 8.12 -8.94
N ALA A 157 10.48 8.00 -7.65
CA ALA A 157 11.23 6.93 -7.01
C ALA A 157 10.31 6.13 -6.09
N TRP A 158 10.52 4.82 -6.04
CA TRP A 158 9.76 3.93 -5.16
C TRP A 158 10.58 3.59 -3.92
N ILE A 159 10.01 3.77 -2.75
CA ILE A 159 10.62 3.43 -1.47
C ILE A 159 9.74 2.42 -0.72
N ARG A 160 10.36 1.38 -0.14
CA ARG A 160 9.66 0.43 0.70
C ARG A 160 9.43 1.05 2.08
N PHE A 161 8.36 0.61 2.75
CA PHE A 161 7.99 1.10 4.07
C PHE A 161 8.30 0.11 5.20
N ASN A 162 8.66 -1.14 4.90
CA ASN A 162 9.14 -2.11 5.88
C ASN A 162 10.67 -2.29 5.75
N PRO A 163 11.39 -2.44 6.87
CA PRO A 163 12.84 -2.62 6.87
C PRO A 163 13.24 -3.96 6.28
N LEU A 164 14.38 -3.98 5.59
CA LEU A 164 14.99 -5.18 5.04
C LEU A 164 16.20 -5.64 5.88
N ASP A 165 16.71 -6.83 5.53
CA ASP A 165 17.91 -7.43 6.13
C ASP A 165 19.23 -7.04 5.41
N GLY A 166 19.14 -6.22 4.37
CA GLY A 166 20.27 -5.78 3.54
C GLY A 166 20.82 -6.82 2.55
N LYS A 167 20.19 -7.99 2.42
CA LYS A 167 20.64 -9.08 1.55
C LYS A 167 19.84 -9.19 0.26
N GLY A 168 18.68 -8.57 0.18
CA GLY A 168 17.81 -8.62 -0.98
C GLY A 168 16.51 -7.85 -0.78
N VAL A 169 15.58 -8.04 -1.73
CA VAL A 169 14.31 -7.30 -1.77
C VAL A 169 13.07 -8.17 -1.78
N LYS A 170 13.23 -9.48 -1.60
CA LYS A 170 12.10 -10.43 -1.53
C LYS A 170 11.42 -10.37 -0.16
N ASN A 171 10.27 -11.00 -0.03
CA ASN A 171 9.56 -11.07 1.25
C ASN A 171 10.41 -11.71 2.36
N ASP A 172 11.25 -12.71 2.02
CA ASP A 172 12.17 -13.36 2.96
C ASP A 172 13.28 -12.42 3.46
N ASN A 173 13.47 -11.28 2.79
CA ASN A 173 14.44 -10.26 3.20
C ASN A 173 13.80 -9.14 4.04
N VAL A 174 12.49 -9.17 4.26
CA VAL A 174 11.83 -8.24 5.17
C VAL A 174 12.18 -8.63 6.59
N LYS A 175 12.89 -7.73 7.30
CA LYS A 175 13.33 -7.95 8.68
C LYS A 175 12.13 -8.06 9.62
N GLU A 176 11.12 -7.23 9.38
CA GLU A 176 9.90 -7.17 10.19
C GLU A 176 8.79 -6.48 9.38
N PHE A 177 7.58 -7.03 9.44
CA PHE A 177 6.38 -6.40 8.87
C PHE A 177 5.73 -5.46 9.90
N LYS A 178 6.33 -4.29 10.07
CA LYS A 178 5.84 -3.25 11.00
C LYS A 178 4.62 -2.49 10.48
N TYR A 179 4.47 -2.47 9.15
CA TYR A 179 3.50 -1.62 8.50
C TYR A 179 2.79 -2.33 7.36
N ALA A 180 1.54 -1.93 7.13
CA ALA A 180 0.75 -2.28 5.97
C ALA A 180 0.39 -1.02 5.16
N LEU A 181 0.21 -1.16 3.85
CA LEU A 181 -0.26 -0.09 2.99
C LEU A 181 -1.77 -0.18 2.85
N VAL A 182 -2.44 0.94 3.07
CA VAL A 182 -3.87 1.13 2.79
C VAL A 182 -4.02 2.25 1.77
N GLU A 183 -4.62 1.95 0.64
CA GLU A 183 -4.88 2.88 -0.46
C GLU A 183 -6.15 2.52 -1.22
N SER A 184 -6.63 3.40 -2.08
CA SER A 184 -7.73 3.14 -2.99
C SER A 184 -7.50 3.86 -4.32
N ASP A 185 -7.62 3.11 -5.42
CA ASP A 185 -7.56 3.68 -6.78
C ASP A 185 -8.92 4.20 -7.28
N ASN A 186 -10.00 3.92 -6.55
CA ASN A 186 -11.37 4.18 -7.00
C ASN A 186 -12.03 5.39 -6.31
N LEU A 187 -11.50 5.83 -5.18
CA LEU A 187 -12.02 6.99 -4.45
C LEU A 187 -11.24 8.24 -4.80
N SER A 188 -11.88 9.41 -4.77
CA SER A 188 -11.14 10.67 -4.83
C SER A 188 -10.22 10.83 -3.63
N ILE A 189 -9.17 11.63 -3.77
CA ILE A 189 -8.15 11.85 -2.72
C ILE A 189 -8.78 12.37 -1.42
N GLU A 190 -9.75 13.28 -1.53
CA GLU A 190 -10.48 13.83 -0.40
C GLU A 190 -11.25 12.75 0.35
N LYS A 191 -11.94 11.88 -0.41
CA LYS A 191 -12.67 10.74 0.17
C LYS A 191 -11.74 9.74 0.83
N GLN A 192 -10.62 9.40 0.18
CA GLN A 192 -9.61 8.52 0.78
C GLN A 192 -9.12 9.07 2.12
N ASN A 193 -8.73 10.34 2.15
CA ASN A 193 -8.26 11.00 3.37
C ASN A 193 -9.33 11.01 4.47
N ALA A 194 -10.58 11.32 4.10
CA ALA A 194 -11.68 11.34 5.06
C ALA A 194 -11.97 9.95 5.65
N VAL A 195 -12.01 8.91 4.82
CA VAL A 195 -12.19 7.52 5.25
C VAL A 195 -11.08 7.08 6.21
N MET A 196 -9.82 7.37 5.87
CA MET A 196 -8.67 7.01 6.70
C MET A 196 -8.72 7.68 8.07
N ARG A 197 -9.17 8.94 8.12
CA ARG A 197 -9.36 9.67 9.39
C ARG A 197 -10.48 9.09 10.24
N GLU A 198 -11.64 8.80 9.62
CA GLU A 198 -12.79 8.28 10.34
C GLU A 198 -12.58 6.84 10.84
N LEU A 199 -11.78 6.05 10.14
CA LEU A 199 -11.41 4.71 10.59
C LEU A 199 -10.44 4.72 11.78
N GLU A 200 -9.86 5.89 12.13
CA GLU A 200 -8.89 6.02 13.23
C GLU A 200 -7.73 5.01 13.14
N LEU A 201 -7.30 4.74 11.89
CA LEU A 201 -6.19 3.82 11.66
C LEU A 201 -4.92 4.35 12.34
N PRO A 202 -4.07 3.48 12.90
CA PRO A 202 -2.78 3.87 13.48
C PRO A 202 -1.78 4.24 12.39
N ILE A 203 -2.06 5.31 11.65
CA ILE A 203 -1.27 5.77 10.51
C ILE A 203 0.06 6.34 11.00
N ALA A 204 1.17 5.74 10.57
CA ALA A 204 2.51 6.24 10.82
C ALA A 204 2.90 7.34 9.83
N ALA A 205 2.54 7.17 8.56
CA ALA A 205 2.78 8.16 7.51
C ALA A 205 1.64 8.16 6.50
N LEU A 206 1.26 9.35 6.04
CA LEU A 206 0.31 9.56 4.96
C LEU A 206 1.05 10.22 3.80
N VAL A 207 1.10 9.56 2.65
CA VAL A 207 1.88 9.99 1.49
C VAL A 207 0.97 10.18 0.30
N TYR A 208 1.00 11.36 -0.29
CA TYR A 208 0.34 11.59 -1.58
C TYR A 208 1.20 10.98 -2.70
N SER A 209 0.62 10.08 -3.49
CA SER A 209 1.34 9.36 -4.55
C SER A 209 1.66 10.21 -5.78
N GLY A 210 1.19 11.45 -5.82
CA GLY A 210 1.40 12.38 -6.93
C GLY A 210 0.34 12.29 -8.04
N SER A 211 -0.63 11.38 -7.94
CA SER A 211 -1.64 11.19 -8.98
C SER A 211 -3.04 10.90 -8.41
N LYS A 212 -3.34 9.66 -8.07
CA LYS A 212 -4.71 9.20 -7.81
C LYS A 212 -4.97 8.79 -6.37
N SER A 213 -3.94 8.51 -5.60
CA SER A 213 -4.12 7.89 -4.29
C SER A 213 -3.29 8.54 -3.20
N VAL A 214 -3.80 8.38 -1.99
CA VAL A 214 -3.10 8.65 -0.76
C VAL A 214 -2.74 7.32 -0.14
N HIS A 215 -1.45 7.12 0.10
CA HIS A 215 -0.89 5.92 0.70
C HIS A 215 -0.85 6.10 2.22
N ALA A 216 -1.72 5.42 2.95
CA ALA A 216 -1.64 5.35 4.40
C ALA A 216 -0.76 4.17 4.81
N ILE A 217 0.36 4.47 5.44
CA ILE A 217 1.27 3.48 6.00
C ILE A 217 0.85 3.28 7.45
N VAL A 218 0.18 2.16 7.69
CA VAL A 218 -0.50 1.83 8.94
C VAL A 218 0.36 0.89 9.76
N LYS A 219 0.53 1.15 11.05
CA LYS A 219 1.20 0.22 11.97
C LYS A 219 0.38 -1.06 12.09
N VAL A 220 1.07 -2.19 12.05
CA VAL A 220 0.53 -3.51 12.36
C VAL A 220 1.29 -4.05 13.57
N ASP A 221 0.55 -4.48 14.58
CA ASP A 221 1.12 -5.08 15.80
C ASP A 221 1.36 -6.58 15.61
#